data_4f7afe4a49e3d10765e164faab41ec2d
#
_entry.id   4f7afe4a49e3d10765e164faab41ec2d
#
_cell.length_a   1.000
_cell.length_b   1.000
_cell.length_c   1.000
_cell.angle_alpha   90.00
_cell.angle_beta   90.00
_cell.angle_gamma   90.00
#
_symmetry.space_group_name_H-M   'P 1'
#
loop_
_entity.id
_entity.type
_entity.pdbx_description
1 polymer ?
#
loop_
_entity_poly.entity_id
_entity_poly.type
_entity_poly.pdbx_seq_one_letter_code
_entity_poly.pdbx_strand_id
1 'polypeptide(L)'
;IAGLGGAAMSSCGFHSLFPISELSVMGLLEVLPHARRIMRRIDEVANDISNRRPDIVITIDSPSFSIRVAKRIAELDVPKVHYVAPTVWAWRPWRVHKFKRYYDHLLTILPFEPPYFEDVGLPAPFVGHPVLEYGGDHGNGPKFRKRHEVSEEQILVCLLPGSRRGEVMRHLGI
;
A
#
# COMPACT_ATOMS: atom_id res chain seq x y z
N ILE A 1 -7.01 -17.08 -7.99
CA ILE A 1 -6.38 -16.04 -7.16
C ILE A 1 -6.64 -16.37 -5.68
N ALA A 2 -5.63 -16.30 -4.83
CA ALA A 2 -5.70 -16.56 -3.40
C ALA A 2 -4.76 -15.59 -2.66
N GLY A 3 -4.95 -15.40 -1.36
CA GLY A 3 -4.05 -14.59 -0.55
C GLY A 3 -4.77 -13.66 0.44
N LEU A 4 -4.22 -12.44 0.62
CA LEU A 4 -4.74 -11.43 1.53
C LEU A 4 -5.31 -10.25 0.74
N GLY A 5 -6.58 -9.93 0.98
CA GLY A 5 -7.29 -8.84 0.29
C GLY A 5 -8.22 -8.06 1.21
N GLY A 6 -8.62 -6.87 0.75
CA GLY A 6 -9.56 -6.01 1.43
C GLY A 6 -11.02 -6.16 0.96
N ALA A 7 -11.90 -5.29 1.46
CA ALA A 7 -13.33 -5.34 1.21
C ALA A 7 -13.68 -5.27 -0.29
N ALA A 8 -12.97 -4.46 -1.08
CA ALA A 8 -13.21 -4.35 -2.52
C ALA A 8 -12.90 -5.67 -3.26
N MET A 9 -11.85 -6.39 -2.85
CA MET A 9 -11.57 -7.72 -3.42
C MET A 9 -12.63 -8.74 -2.97
N SER A 10 -13.06 -8.67 -1.71
CA SER A 10 -14.10 -9.56 -1.19
C SER A 10 -15.43 -9.38 -1.91
N SER A 11 -15.81 -8.17 -2.32
CA SER A 11 -17.02 -7.93 -3.12
C SER A 11 -16.97 -8.55 -4.53
N CYS A 12 -15.76 -8.90 -5.00
CA CYS A 12 -15.53 -9.64 -6.24
C CYS A 12 -15.38 -11.16 -6.02
N GLY A 13 -15.80 -11.68 -4.87
CA GLY A 13 -15.72 -13.12 -4.56
C GLY A 13 -14.37 -13.61 -4.05
N PHE A 14 -13.43 -12.71 -3.69
CA PHE A 14 -12.15 -13.07 -3.13
C PHE A 14 -12.28 -13.41 -1.63
N HIS A 15 -11.73 -14.55 -1.22
CA HIS A 15 -11.67 -14.96 0.18
C HIS A 15 -10.28 -14.68 0.76
N SER A 16 -10.20 -13.71 1.68
CA SER A 16 -8.95 -13.33 2.34
C SER A 16 -8.55 -14.35 3.41
N LEU A 17 -7.25 -14.65 3.53
CA LEU A 17 -6.71 -15.56 4.57
C LEU A 17 -7.04 -15.08 5.99
N PHE A 18 -7.07 -13.74 6.19
CA PHE A 18 -7.50 -13.10 7.43
C PHE A 18 -7.95 -11.66 7.12
N PRO A 19 -8.62 -10.97 8.06
CA PRO A 19 -9.03 -9.59 7.85
C PRO A 19 -7.85 -8.65 7.69
N ILE A 20 -7.81 -7.87 6.59
CA ILE A 20 -6.71 -6.91 6.31
C ILE A 20 -6.57 -5.83 7.39
N SER A 21 -7.63 -5.55 8.15
CA SER A 21 -7.62 -4.64 9.29
C SER A 21 -6.61 -5.02 10.38
N GLU A 22 -6.20 -6.29 10.45
CA GLU A 22 -5.15 -6.74 11.36
C GLU A 22 -3.76 -6.16 11.01
N LEU A 23 -3.56 -5.69 9.78
CA LEU A 23 -2.34 -5.02 9.31
C LEU A 23 -2.42 -3.50 9.41
N SER A 24 -3.58 -2.94 9.73
CA SER A 24 -3.82 -1.49 9.76
C SER A 24 -3.24 -0.80 11.00
N VAL A 25 -2.40 -1.49 11.76
CA VAL A 25 -1.70 -0.94 12.93
C VAL A 25 -0.49 -0.14 12.45
N MET A 26 -0.51 1.18 12.64
CA MET A 26 0.57 2.08 12.24
C MET A 26 1.07 2.92 13.42
N GLY A 27 2.40 2.99 13.53
CA GLY A 27 3.10 3.70 14.59
C GLY A 27 3.96 2.76 15.42
N LEU A 28 5.19 3.21 15.78
CA LEU A 28 6.17 2.36 16.47
C LEU A 28 5.64 1.84 17.82
N LEU A 29 4.89 2.67 18.54
CA LEU A 29 4.30 2.34 19.84
C LEU A 29 3.08 1.42 19.71
N GLU A 30 2.32 1.51 18.61
CA GLU A 30 1.16 0.66 18.35
C GLU A 30 1.58 -0.72 17.81
N VAL A 31 2.71 -0.80 17.11
CA VAL A 31 3.23 -2.05 16.53
C VAL A 31 3.86 -2.96 17.57
N LEU A 32 4.50 -2.41 18.63
CA LEU A 32 5.23 -3.22 19.63
C LEU A 32 4.36 -4.31 20.29
N PRO A 33 3.14 -4.02 20.79
CA PRO A 33 2.27 -5.03 21.38
C PRO A 33 1.79 -6.08 20.37
N HIS A 34 1.71 -5.69 19.08
CA HIS A 34 1.18 -6.54 18.01
C HIS A 34 2.27 -7.22 17.16
N ALA A 35 3.56 -6.97 17.45
CA ALA A 35 4.67 -7.46 16.63
C ALA A 35 4.64 -8.99 16.44
N ARG A 36 4.37 -9.74 17.52
CA ARG A 36 4.27 -11.22 17.45
C ARG A 36 3.13 -11.67 16.55
N ARG A 37 1.98 -10.98 16.59
CA ARG A 37 0.83 -11.28 15.72
C ARG A 37 1.17 -10.98 14.26
N ILE A 38 1.78 -9.84 13.98
CA ILE A 38 2.21 -9.46 12.62
C ILE A 38 3.21 -10.48 12.08
N MET A 39 4.17 -10.92 12.88
CA MET A 39 5.15 -11.94 12.45
C MET A 39 4.47 -13.26 12.13
N ARG A 40 3.52 -13.72 12.97
CA ARG A 40 2.73 -14.93 12.70
C ARG A 40 1.93 -14.80 11.39
N ARG A 41 1.32 -13.63 11.12
CA ARG A 41 0.59 -13.39 9.87
C ARG A 41 1.52 -13.38 8.63
N ILE A 42 2.74 -12.89 8.78
CA ILE A 42 3.76 -12.98 7.73
C ILE A 42 4.10 -14.45 7.44
N ASP A 43 4.30 -15.25 8.48
CA ASP A 43 4.60 -16.68 8.34
C ASP A 43 3.42 -17.44 7.72
N GLU A 44 2.19 -17.14 8.12
CA GLU A 44 0.97 -17.71 7.58
C GLU A 44 0.85 -17.45 6.07
N VAL A 45 1.03 -16.20 5.62
CA VAL A 45 1.00 -15.84 4.19
C VAL A 45 2.14 -16.54 3.42
N ALA A 46 3.35 -16.55 3.97
CA ALA A 46 4.48 -17.20 3.33
C ALA A 46 4.28 -18.71 3.18
N ASN A 47 3.73 -19.37 4.20
CA ASN A 47 3.39 -20.80 4.16
C ASN A 47 2.29 -21.10 3.14
N ASP A 48 1.25 -20.26 3.06
CA ASP A 48 0.18 -20.42 2.06
C ASP A 48 0.74 -20.32 0.64
N ILE A 49 1.61 -19.32 0.37
CA ILE A 49 2.29 -19.19 -0.92
C ILE A 49 3.15 -20.43 -1.23
N SER A 50 3.94 -20.90 -0.25
CA SER A 50 4.81 -22.06 -0.42
C SER A 50 4.04 -23.35 -0.72
N ASN A 51 2.89 -23.53 -0.08
CA ASN A 51 2.03 -24.70 -0.28
C ASN A 51 1.29 -24.66 -1.62
N ARG A 52 0.83 -23.49 -2.05
CA ARG A 52 0.07 -23.32 -3.30
C ARG A 52 0.94 -23.31 -4.55
N ARG A 53 2.22 -22.88 -4.42
CA ARG A 53 3.16 -22.69 -5.54
C ARG A 53 2.52 -21.96 -6.71
N PRO A 54 2.13 -20.68 -6.53
CA PRO A 54 1.48 -19.90 -7.58
C PRO A 54 2.45 -19.58 -8.72
N ASP A 55 1.93 -19.28 -9.91
CA ASP A 55 2.73 -18.84 -11.07
C ASP A 55 3.35 -17.45 -10.86
N ILE A 56 2.77 -16.62 -9.99
CA ILE A 56 3.24 -15.28 -9.67
C ILE A 56 2.79 -14.86 -8.26
N VAL A 57 3.63 -14.13 -7.56
CA VAL A 57 3.29 -13.48 -6.29
C VAL A 57 3.26 -11.97 -6.49
N ILE A 58 2.10 -11.36 -6.26
CA ILE A 58 1.93 -9.91 -6.31
C ILE A 58 1.67 -9.39 -4.90
N THR A 59 2.50 -8.45 -4.45
CA THR A 59 2.28 -7.71 -3.20
C THR A 59 1.90 -6.28 -3.51
N ILE A 60 0.94 -5.72 -2.75
CA ILE A 60 0.39 -4.40 -3.00
C ILE A 60 0.58 -3.54 -1.76
N ASP A 61 1.27 -2.39 -1.90
CA ASP A 61 1.55 -1.46 -0.80
C ASP A 61 2.12 -2.15 0.46
N SER A 62 1.95 -1.55 1.64
CA SER A 62 2.42 -2.07 2.92
C SER A 62 3.87 -2.61 2.87
N PRO A 63 4.84 -1.79 2.43
CA PRO A 63 6.19 -2.25 2.06
C PRO A 63 6.94 -2.93 3.22
N SER A 64 6.57 -2.63 4.46
CA SER A 64 7.17 -3.28 5.64
C SER A 64 6.67 -4.70 5.87
N PHE A 65 5.42 -4.99 5.55
CA PHE A 65 4.84 -6.33 5.59
C PHE A 65 5.28 -7.13 4.36
N SER A 66 5.04 -6.57 3.19
CA SER A 66 5.27 -7.19 1.89
C SER A 66 6.70 -7.70 1.72
N ILE A 67 7.70 -6.89 2.09
CA ILE A 67 9.11 -7.30 1.97
C ILE A 67 9.52 -8.40 2.97
N ARG A 68 8.82 -8.51 4.10
CA ARG A 68 9.07 -9.63 5.04
C ARG A 68 8.47 -10.93 4.51
N VAL A 69 7.32 -10.88 3.86
CA VAL A 69 6.76 -12.04 3.15
C VAL A 69 7.70 -12.45 2.01
N ALA A 70 8.10 -11.51 1.14
CA ALA A 70 9.00 -11.77 0.02
C ALA A 70 10.34 -12.40 0.49
N LYS A 71 10.89 -11.93 1.63
CA LYS A 71 12.08 -12.54 2.23
C LYS A 71 11.87 -14.00 2.63
N ARG A 72 10.69 -14.37 3.15
CA ARG A 72 10.42 -15.74 3.59
C ARG A 72 10.26 -16.73 2.43
N ILE A 73 9.83 -16.22 1.30
CA ILE A 73 9.65 -17.00 0.07
C ILE A 73 10.77 -16.77 -0.93
N ALA A 74 11.93 -16.25 -0.48
CA ALA A 74 13.03 -15.89 -1.37
C ALA A 74 13.58 -17.08 -2.18
N GLU A 75 13.57 -18.27 -1.58
CA GLU A 75 14.06 -19.52 -2.20
C GLU A 75 13.03 -20.15 -3.15
N LEU A 76 11.80 -19.64 -3.21
CA LEU A 76 10.83 -20.13 -4.18
C LEU A 76 11.12 -19.55 -5.56
N ASP A 77 11.19 -20.45 -6.54
CA ASP A 77 11.30 -20.10 -7.96
C ASP A 77 9.91 -19.68 -8.48
N VAL A 78 9.52 -18.44 -8.12
CA VAL A 78 8.28 -17.81 -8.53
C VAL A 78 8.50 -16.32 -8.71
N PRO A 79 8.05 -15.70 -9.81
CA PRO A 79 8.15 -14.26 -10.03
C PRO A 79 7.46 -13.49 -8.89
N LYS A 80 8.16 -12.49 -8.34
CA LYS A 80 7.70 -11.63 -7.24
C LYS A 80 7.60 -10.20 -7.71
N VAL A 81 6.38 -9.67 -7.75
CA VAL A 81 6.09 -8.30 -8.19
C VAL A 81 5.57 -7.50 -7.00
N HIS A 82 6.03 -6.26 -6.88
CA HIS A 82 5.48 -5.32 -5.90
C HIS A 82 4.80 -4.16 -6.61
N TYR A 83 3.57 -3.85 -6.25
CA TYR A 83 2.83 -2.69 -6.73
C TYR A 83 2.75 -1.62 -5.64
N VAL A 84 2.94 -0.37 -5.99
CA VAL A 84 3.10 0.81 -5.13
C VAL A 84 4.49 0.86 -4.48
N ALA A 85 5.40 1.57 -5.14
CA ALA A 85 6.77 1.75 -4.67
C ALA A 85 6.85 2.38 -3.27
N PRO A 86 7.80 1.96 -2.43
CA PRO A 86 8.06 2.68 -1.19
C PRO A 86 8.65 4.07 -1.52
N THR A 87 8.26 5.08 -0.75
CA THR A 87 8.67 6.49 -0.94
C THR A 87 10.16 6.72 -0.62
N VAL A 88 11.05 6.04 -1.35
CA VAL A 88 12.50 6.08 -1.13
C VAL A 88 13.11 7.45 -1.43
N TRP A 89 12.47 8.23 -2.29
CA TRP A 89 12.83 9.60 -2.64
C TRP A 89 12.67 10.61 -1.48
N ALA A 90 11.78 10.30 -0.51
CA ALA A 90 11.55 11.13 0.67
C ALA A 90 12.12 10.52 1.96
N TRP A 91 12.27 9.19 2.02
CA TRP A 91 12.56 8.49 3.26
C TRP A 91 13.30 7.17 3.03
N ARG A 92 14.48 7.02 3.64
CA ARG A 92 15.29 5.79 3.63
C ARG A 92 15.63 5.29 2.21
N PRO A 93 16.41 6.03 1.42
CA PRO A 93 16.74 5.70 0.03
C PRO A 93 17.40 4.32 -0.13
N TRP A 94 18.17 3.86 0.88
CA TRP A 94 18.81 2.53 0.88
C TRP A 94 17.83 1.36 0.76
N ARG A 95 16.51 1.59 0.94
CA ARG A 95 15.49 0.53 0.79
C ARG A 95 15.42 -0.03 -0.62
N VAL A 96 15.86 0.71 -1.63
CA VAL A 96 15.91 0.23 -3.02
C VAL A 96 16.66 -1.09 -3.14
N HIS A 97 17.82 -1.22 -2.49
CA HIS A 97 18.62 -2.45 -2.52
C HIS A 97 17.90 -3.65 -1.88
N LYS A 98 17.06 -3.36 -0.87
CA LYS A 98 16.27 -4.39 -0.21
C LYS A 98 15.13 -4.88 -1.11
N PHE A 99 14.50 -3.98 -1.86
CA PHE A 99 13.51 -4.34 -2.87
C PHE A 99 14.14 -5.13 -4.01
N LYS A 100 15.26 -4.67 -4.56
CA LYS A 100 16.04 -5.39 -5.59
C LYS A 100 16.37 -6.82 -5.18
N ARG A 101 16.64 -7.05 -3.90
CA ARG A 101 17.03 -8.38 -3.41
C ARG A 101 15.89 -9.40 -3.44
N TYR A 102 14.62 -8.96 -3.29
CA TYR A 102 13.50 -9.86 -3.05
C TYR A 102 12.37 -9.75 -4.09
N TYR A 103 12.48 -8.81 -5.03
CA TYR A 103 11.48 -8.62 -6.09
C TYR A 103 12.16 -8.63 -7.46
N ASP A 104 11.45 -9.18 -8.43
CA ASP A 104 11.86 -9.20 -9.84
C ASP A 104 11.38 -7.96 -10.57
N HIS A 105 10.20 -7.42 -10.18
CA HIS A 105 9.60 -6.20 -10.75
C HIS A 105 8.95 -5.35 -9.67
N LEU A 106 8.95 -4.04 -9.91
CA LEU A 106 8.25 -3.05 -9.09
C LEU A 106 7.38 -2.18 -10.00
N LEU A 107 6.07 -2.15 -9.76
CA LEU A 107 5.15 -1.30 -10.51
C LEU A 107 4.99 0.02 -9.76
N THR A 108 5.48 1.12 -10.36
CA THR A 108 5.45 2.45 -9.76
C THR A 108 4.20 3.22 -10.15
N ILE A 109 3.71 4.08 -9.25
CA ILE A 109 2.49 4.87 -9.46
C ILE A 109 2.74 6.36 -9.64
N LEU A 110 4.00 6.81 -9.49
CA LEU A 110 4.41 8.18 -9.75
C LEU A 110 5.46 8.20 -10.86
N PRO A 111 5.38 9.14 -11.83
CA PRO A 111 6.20 9.11 -13.04
C PRO A 111 7.70 9.35 -12.78
N PHE A 112 8.08 9.88 -11.64
CA PHE A 112 9.47 10.14 -11.25
C PHE A 112 10.11 9.03 -10.43
N GLU A 113 9.38 7.97 -10.06
CA GLU A 113 9.88 6.89 -9.21
C GLU A 113 10.80 5.89 -9.93
N PRO A 114 10.57 5.52 -11.21
CA PRO A 114 11.33 4.49 -11.89
C PRO A 114 12.85 4.60 -11.74
N PRO A 115 13.50 5.77 -11.97
CA PRO A 115 14.96 5.87 -11.93
C PRO A 115 15.58 5.42 -10.61
N TYR A 116 14.92 5.68 -9.47
CA TYR A 116 15.44 5.27 -8.15
C TYR A 116 15.64 3.76 -8.00
N PHE A 117 14.86 2.96 -8.72
CA PHE A 117 14.91 1.50 -8.66
C PHE A 117 15.67 0.90 -9.84
N GLU A 118 15.53 1.48 -11.02
CA GLU A 118 16.23 1.06 -12.23
C GLU A 118 17.74 1.26 -12.12
N ASP A 119 18.20 2.32 -11.45
CA ASP A 119 19.61 2.60 -11.16
C ASP A 119 20.29 1.49 -10.34
N VAL A 120 19.52 0.74 -9.55
CA VAL A 120 20.02 -0.45 -8.83
C VAL A 120 19.70 -1.76 -9.55
N GLY A 121 19.18 -1.68 -10.77
CA GLY A 121 18.86 -2.82 -11.63
C GLY A 121 17.56 -3.56 -11.26
N LEU A 122 16.59 -2.90 -10.63
CA LEU A 122 15.25 -3.43 -10.42
C LEU A 122 14.31 -2.81 -11.46
N PRO A 123 13.76 -3.57 -12.42
CA PRO A 123 12.77 -3.07 -13.37
C PRO A 123 11.58 -2.45 -12.64
N ALA A 124 11.26 -1.18 -12.94
CA ALA A 124 10.28 -0.41 -12.21
C ALA A 124 9.38 0.46 -13.11
N PRO A 125 8.64 -0.12 -14.08
CA PRO A 125 7.82 0.64 -14.99
C PRO A 125 6.76 1.48 -14.26
N PHE A 126 6.52 2.70 -14.76
CA PHE A 126 5.41 3.53 -14.34
C PHE A 126 4.11 3.00 -14.96
N VAL A 127 3.12 2.69 -14.13
CA VAL A 127 1.83 2.10 -14.55
C VAL A 127 0.63 3.02 -14.32
N GLY A 128 0.85 4.24 -13.83
CA GLY A 128 -0.20 5.19 -13.51
C GLY A 128 -0.69 5.09 -12.06
N HIS A 129 -1.40 6.12 -11.62
CA HIS A 129 -1.94 6.19 -10.26
C HIS A 129 -3.43 5.82 -10.25
N PRO A 130 -3.87 4.84 -9.44
CA PRO A 130 -5.24 4.33 -9.44
C PRO A 130 -6.29 5.39 -9.03
N VAL A 131 -5.87 6.51 -8.43
CA VAL A 131 -6.79 7.60 -8.07
C VAL A 131 -7.57 8.15 -9.27
N LEU A 132 -6.98 8.10 -10.47
CA LEU A 132 -7.62 8.55 -11.70
C LEU A 132 -8.77 7.63 -12.14
N GLU A 133 -8.64 6.34 -11.88
CA GLU A 133 -9.68 5.34 -12.19
C GLU A 133 -10.93 5.49 -11.31
N TYR A 134 -10.76 6.05 -10.11
CA TYR A 134 -11.86 6.32 -9.17
C TYR A 134 -12.47 7.71 -9.31
N GLY A 135 -12.15 8.44 -10.39
CA GLY A 135 -12.70 9.77 -10.66
C GLY A 135 -12.22 10.85 -9.67
N GLY A 136 -11.00 10.69 -9.12
CA GLY A 136 -10.41 11.66 -8.19
C GLY A 136 -10.20 13.06 -8.78
N ASP A 137 -10.24 13.17 -10.10
CA ASP A 137 -10.17 14.40 -10.91
C ASP A 137 -11.56 14.96 -11.27
N HIS A 138 -12.65 14.23 -10.98
CA HIS A 138 -14.03 14.62 -11.30
C HIS A 138 -14.69 15.37 -10.15
N GLY A 139 -14.17 16.55 -9.82
CA GLY A 139 -14.78 17.43 -8.81
C GLY A 139 -15.98 18.22 -9.38
N ASN A 140 -17.00 18.46 -8.54
CA ASN A 140 -18.13 19.34 -8.88
C ASN A 140 -18.35 20.38 -7.78
N GLY A 141 -17.59 21.49 -7.85
CA GLY A 141 -17.65 22.59 -6.89
C GLY A 141 -19.03 23.21 -6.74
N PRO A 142 -19.75 23.54 -7.84
CA PRO A 142 -21.11 24.11 -7.74
C PRO A 142 -22.09 23.17 -7.04
N LYS A 143 -22.06 21.88 -7.34
CA LYS A 143 -22.92 20.88 -6.67
C LYS A 143 -22.59 20.76 -5.18
N PHE A 144 -21.31 20.82 -4.82
CA PHE A 144 -20.87 20.79 -3.42
C PHE A 144 -21.38 22.02 -2.68
N ARG A 145 -21.18 23.24 -3.23
CA ARG A 145 -21.64 24.50 -2.63
C ARG A 145 -23.15 24.50 -2.43
N LYS A 146 -23.91 24.10 -3.46
CA LYS A 146 -25.38 23.99 -3.36
C LYS A 146 -25.81 23.01 -2.27
N ARG A 147 -25.15 21.86 -2.16
CA ARG A 147 -25.48 20.83 -1.15
C ARG A 147 -25.23 21.31 0.28
N HIS A 148 -24.23 22.15 0.48
CA HIS A 148 -23.80 22.64 1.79
C HIS A 148 -24.20 24.10 2.06
N GLU A 149 -25.06 24.67 1.21
CA GLU A 149 -25.59 26.04 1.35
C GLU A 149 -24.49 27.12 1.42
N VAL A 150 -23.36 26.88 0.70
CA VAL A 150 -22.23 27.82 0.61
C VAL A 150 -22.39 28.68 -0.63
N SER A 151 -22.51 29.99 -0.47
CA SER A 151 -22.64 30.92 -1.61
C SER A 151 -21.35 31.01 -2.42
N GLU A 152 -21.42 31.53 -3.66
CA GLU A 152 -20.25 31.66 -4.53
C GLU A 152 -19.24 32.67 -3.97
N GLU A 153 -19.68 33.66 -3.21
CA GLU A 153 -18.87 34.70 -2.61
C GLU A 153 -18.17 34.23 -1.32
N GLN A 154 -18.61 33.16 -0.72
CA GLN A 154 -18.01 32.64 0.50
C GLN A 154 -16.72 31.87 0.22
N ILE A 155 -15.68 32.14 1.01
CA ILE A 155 -14.43 31.38 0.97
C ILE A 155 -14.69 30.00 1.60
N LEU A 156 -14.34 28.94 0.83
CA LEU A 156 -14.41 27.57 1.31
C LEU A 156 -12.99 27.07 1.58
N VAL A 157 -12.73 26.69 2.84
CA VAL A 157 -11.45 26.11 3.25
C VAL A 157 -11.68 24.63 3.56
N CYS A 158 -10.97 23.75 2.83
CA CYS A 158 -10.98 22.32 3.07
C CYS A 158 -9.82 21.93 3.98
N LEU A 159 -10.12 21.34 5.13
CA LEU A 159 -9.13 20.82 6.05
C LEU A 159 -9.00 19.30 5.88
N LEU A 160 -7.79 18.83 5.62
CA LEU A 160 -7.44 17.41 5.45
C LEU A 160 -6.50 16.96 6.59
N PRO A 161 -6.99 16.79 7.82
CA PRO A 161 -6.17 16.52 8.99
C PRO A 161 -5.54 15.12 9.00
N GLY A 162 -5.95 14.26 8.08
CA GLY A 162 -5.48 12.89 7.95
C GLY A 162 -6.62 11.88 7.85
N SER A 163 -6.31 10.67 7.49
CA SER A 163 -7.24 9.55 7.33
C SER A 163 -7.30 8.62 8.54
N ARG A 164 -6.39 8.77 9.51
CA ARG A 164 -6.27 7.93 10.69
C ARG A 164 -6.55 8.70 11.96
N ARG A 165 -7.20 8.03 12.93
CA ARG A 165 -7.53 8.66 14.22
C ARG A 165 -6.32 9.32 14.89
N GLY A 166 -5.16 8.64 14.93
CA GLY A 166 -3.94 9.18 15.53
C GLY A 166 -3.38 10.42 14.82
N GLU A 167 -3.55 10.52 13.50
CA GLU A 167 -3.18 11.71 12.71
C GLU A 167 -4.13 12.86 13.04
N VAL A 168 -5.45 12.61 12.98
CA VAL A 168 -6.49 13.59 13.26
C VAL A 168 -6.35 14.17 14.67
N MET A 169 -6.21 13.30 15.69
CA MET A 169 -6.03 13.71 17.08
C MET A 169 -4.79 14.59 17.28
N ARG A 170 -3.71 14.30 16.58
CA ARG A 170 -2.46 15.08 16.68
C ARG A 170 -2.54 16.43 15.98
N HIS A 171 -3.19 16.48 14.81
CA HIS A 171 -3.28 17.70 14.02
C HIS A 171 -4.35 18.66 14.51
N LEU A 172 -5.43 18.15 15.07
CA LEU A 172 -6.52 18.98 15.58
C LEU A 172 -6.37 19.36 17.06
N GLY A 173 -5.37 18.81 17.77
CA GLY A 173 -5.13 19.08 19.19
C GLY A 173 -6.26 18.60 20.11
N ILE A 174 -6.98 17.54 19.72
CA ILE A 174 -8.13 16.96 20.43
C ILE A 174 -7.66 15.79 21.28
#